data_881772179f384522395f2fc5c9c8c570
#
_entry.id   881772179f384522395f2fc5c9c8c570
#
_cell.length_a   1.000
_cell.length_b   1.000
_cell.length_c   1.000
_cell.angle_alpha   90.00
_cell.angle_beta   90.00
_cell.angle_gamma   90.00
#
_symmetry.space_group_name_H-M   'P 1'
#
loop_
_entity.id
_entity.type
_entity.pdbx_description
1 polymer ?
#
loop_
_entity_poly.entity_id
_entity_poly.type
_entity_poly.pdbx_seq_one_letter_code
_entity_poly.pdbx_strand_id
1 'polypeptide(L)'
;YKVLSIIEKAFPYKQMADRQSEMLLAQKYTQEKYDRLTRKYIMDYLQEMGFKSSVAGTRYLQEVLFLLVSGEKKMDETNISELYAAVGEMCNNSDTNIEKAIRVAIEGTWRTSKLSVLQKYYPYIYDEDRGKPTNRDFIYNISYKLRSE
;
A
#
# COMPACT_ATOMS: atom_id res chain seq x y z
N TYR A 1 13.12 12.66 14.07
CA TYR A 1 13.06 13.32 15.39
C TYR A 1 12.17 12.56 16.35
N LYS A 2 11.04 12.03 15.93
CA LYS A 2 10.24 11.13 16.78
C LYS A 2 11.04 9.90 17.19
N VAL A 3 11.85 9.36 16.29
CA VAL A 3 12.71 8.22 16.54
C VAL A 3 13.78 8.58 17.56
N LEU A 4 14.43 9.73 17.43
CA LEU A 4 15.42 10.20 18.39
C LEU A 4 14.82 10.37 19.79
N SER A 5 13.62 10.93 19.89
CA SER A 5 12.93 11.10 21.17
C SER A 5 12.64 9.76 21.85
N ILE A 6 12.21 8.76 21.08
CA ILE A 6 11.96 7.41 21.59
C ILE A 6 13.26 6.78 22.10
N ILE A 7 14.34 6.92 21.35
CA ILE A 7 15.66 6.38 21.72
C ILE A 7 16.18 6.99 23.00
N GLU A 8 16.11 8.30 23.13
CA GLU A 8 16.56 9.01 24.32
C GLU A 8 15.79 8.60 25.58
N LYS A 9 14.48 8.37 25.45
CA LYS A 9 13.65 7.90 26.54
C LYS A 9 13.91 6.46 26.92
N ALA A 10 14.16 5.59 25.91
CA ALA A 10 14.32 4.16 26.13
C ALA A 10 15.70 3.80 26.69
N PHE A 11 16.75 4.57 26.33
CA PHE A 11 18.14 4.18 26.64
C PHE A 11 18.97 5.31 27.27
N PRO A 12 18.50 5.95 28.36
CA PRO A 12 19.14 7.15 28.89
C PRO A 12 20.52 6.90 29.53
N TYR A 13 20.83 5.66 29.93
CA TYR A 13 22.03 5.32 30.68
C TYR A 13 23.03 4.46 29.91
N LYS A 14 22.83 4.26 28.63
CA LYS A 14 23.70 3.44 27.81
C LYS A 14 24.97 4.19 27.39
N GLN A 15 26.08 3.48 27.27
CA GLN A 15 27.29 4.04 26.71
C GLN A 15 27.16 4.25 25.20
N MET A 16 27.99 5.13 24.65
CA MET A 16 27.85 5.61 23.28
C MET A 16 27.83 4.49 22.22
N ALA A 17 28.72 3.49 22.34
CA ALA A 17 28.79 2.38 21.40
C ALA A 17 27.55 1.48 21.45
N ASP A 18 27.07 1.17 22.64
CA ASP A 18 25.87 0.40 22.86
C ASP A 18 24.65 1.17 22.40
N ARG A 19 24.63 2.48 22.61
CA ARG A 19 23.55 3.36 22.13
C ARG A 19 23.41 3.32 20.65
N GLN A 20 24.49 3.36 19.88
CA GLN A 20 24.42 3.31 18.42
C GLN A 20 23.76 2.03 17.93
N SER A 21 24.13 0.89 18.49
CA SER A 21 23.51 -0.40 18.12
C SER A 21 22.02 -0.43 18.49
N GLU A 22 21.68 0.05 19.68
CA GLU A 22 20.29 0.10 20.13
C GLU A 22 19.45 1.11 19.35
N MET A 23 20.06 2.23 18.93
CA MET A 23 19.41 3.20 18.04
C MET A 23 19.02 2.58 16.71
N LEU A 24 19.92 1.80 16.12
CA LEU A 24 19.63 1.11 14.85
C LEU A 24 18.49 0.11 15.01
N LEU A 25 18.47 -0.64 16.12
CA LEU A 25 17.38 -1.57 16.41
C LEU A 25 16.05 -0.85 16.64
N ALA A 26 16.07 0.27 17.37
CA ALA A 26 14.88 1.07 17.63
C ALA A 26 14.34 1.69 16.36
N GLN A 27 15.22 2.16 15.46
CA GLN A 27 14.81 2.69 14.15
C GLN A 27 14.18 1.62 13.30
N LYS A 28 14.74 0.42 13.26
CA LYS A 28 14.20 -0.71 12.52
C LYS A 28 12.82 -1.09 13.05
N TYR A 29 12.67 -1.19 14.37
CA TYR A 29 11.38 -1.50 15.00
C TYR A 29 10.32 -0.45 14.66
N THR A 30 10.69 0.83 14.71
CA THR A 30 9.79 1.93 14.39
C THR A 30 9.38 1.89 12.93
N GLN A 31 10.30 1.60 12.01
CA GLN A 31 10.01 1.46 10.60
C GLN A 31 9.05 0.30 10.34
N GLU A 32 9.28 -0.85 10.93
CA GLU A 32 8.39 -2.00 10.81
C GLU A 32 6.98 -1.69 11.32
N LYS A 33 6.87 -0.95 12.41
CA LYS A 33 5.59 -0.51 12.94
C LYS A 33 4.86 0.42 11.96
N TYR A 34 5.55 1.40 11.40
CA TYR A 34 4.97 2.30 10.42
C TYR A 34 4.54 1.55 9.16
N ASP A 35 5.33 0.59 8.72
CA ASP A 35 4.99 -0.22 7.55
C ASP A 35 3.71 -1.01 7.78
N ARG A 36 3.55 -1.62 8.97
CA ARG A 36 2.32 -2.33 9.32
C ARG A 36 1.12 -1.41 9.36
N LEU A 37 1.27 -0.23 9.96
CA LEU A 37 0.19 0.75 10.03
C LEU A 37 -0.20 1.26 8.65
N THR A 38 0.77 1.48 7.78
CA THR A 38 0.54 1.90 6.41
C THR A 38 -0.22 0.83 5.64
N ARG A 39 0.19 -0.44 5.76
CA ARG A 39 -0.52 -1.56 5.12
C ARG A 39 -1.95 -1.69 5.64
N LYS A 40 -2.13 -1.54 6.95
CA LYS A 40 -3.47 -1.59 7.53
C LYS A 40 -4.36 -0.46 7.01
N TYR A 41 -3.83 0.75 6.93
CA TYR A 41 -4.54 1.89 6.38
C TYR A 41 -4.98 1.64 4.94
N ILE A 42 -4.08 1.12 4.11
CA ILE A 42 -4.38 0.78 2.73
C ILE A 42 -5.48 -0.29 2.66
N MET A 43 -5.36 -1.36 3.46
CA MET A 43 -6.36 -2.43 3.46
C MET A 43 -7.72 -1.93 3.93
N ASP A 44 -7.76 -1.12 4.98
CA ASP A 44 -9.00 -0.53 5.48
C ASP A 44 -9.69 0.30 4.38
N TYR A 45 -8.92 1.08 3.64
CA TYR A 45 -9.42 1.86 2.52
C TYR A 45 -10.01 0.98 1.41
N LEU A 46 -9.28 -0.07 1.04
CA LEU A 46 -9.75 -1.01 0.01
C LEU A 46 -11.03 -1.73 0.46
N GLN A 47 -11.10 -2.15 1.72
CA GLN A 47 -12.28 -2.83 2.27
C GLN A 47 -13.50 -1.91 2.30
N GLU A 48 -13.31 -0.65 2.60
CA GLU A 48 -14.40 0.33 2.58
C GLU A 48 -14.96 0.52 1.17
N MET A 49 -14.12 0.38 0.14
CA MET A 49 -14.57 0.38 -1.26
C MET A 49 -15.35 -0.89 -1.64
N GLY A 50 -15.17 -1.96 -0.89
CA GLY A 50 -15.79 -3.25 -1.18
C GLY A 50 -14.82 -4.35 -1.57
N PHE A 51 -13.51 -4.10 -1.59
CA PHE A 51 -12.51 -5.15 -1.78
C PHE A 51 -12.52 -6.11 -0.61
N LYS A 52 -12.33 -7.39 -0.88
CA LYS A 52 -12.32 -8.44 0.15
C LYS A 52 -10.90 -8.93 0.39
N SER A 53 -10.46 -8.89 1.63
CA SER A 53 -9.11 -9.33 2.01
C SER A 53 -8.86 -10.82 1.74
N SER A 54 -9.92 -11.62 1.62
CA SER A 54 -9.82 -13.04 1.26
C SER A 54 -9.45 -13.26 -0.21
N VAL A 55 -9.58 -12.24 -1.05
CA VAL A 55 -9.26 -12.32 -2.48
C VAL A 55 -7.78 -12.00 -2.67
N ALA A 56 -7.05 -12.89 -3.34
CA ALA A 56 -5.60 -12.74 -3.51
C ALA A 56 -5.22 -11.41 -4.15
N GLY A 57 -5.97 -10.97 -5.16
CA GLY A 57 -5.71 -9.70 -5.83
C GLY A 57 -5.79 -8.49 -4.91
N THR A 58 -6.64 -8.53 -3.89
CA THR A 58 -6.74 -7.47 -2.89
C THR A 58 -5.44 -7.37 -2.09
N ARG A 59 -4.88 -8.50 -1.69
CA ARG A 59 -3.61 -8.53 -0.96
C ARG A 59 -2.45 -8.05 -1.83
N TYR A 60 -2.44 -8.40 -3.10
CA TYR A 60 -1.43 -7.91 -4.06
C TYR A 60 -1.59 -6.41 -4.29
N LEU A 61 -2.81 -5.90 -4.39
CA LEU A 61 -3.08 -4.46 -4.45
C LEU A 61 -2.53 -3.74 -3.23
N GLN A 62 -2.75 -4.29 -2.05
CA GLN A 62 -2.20 -3.72 -0.82
C GLN A 62 -0.68 -3.56 -0.91
N GLU A 63 0.02 -4.56 -1.41
CA GLU A 63 1.48 -4.51 -1.51
C GLU A 63 1.95 -3.54 -2.60
N VAL A 64 1.30 -3.52 -3.76
CA VAL A 64 1.61 -2.55 -4.82
C VAL A 64 1.41 -1.12 -4.32
N LEU A 65 0.28 -0.86 -3.68
CA LEU A 65 -0.03 0.45 -3.12
C LEU A 65 0.94 0.82 -2.01
N PHE A 66 1.34 -0.14 -1.18
CA PHE A 66 2.32 0.08 -0.13
C PHE A 66 3.66 0.58 -0.71
N LEU A 67 4.15 -0.04 -1.77
CA LEU A 67 5.41 0.37 -2.40
C LEU A 67 5.37 1.84 -2.84
N LEU A 68 4.24 2.28 -3.35
CA LEU A 68 4.08 3.67 -3.82
C LEU A 68 3.79 4.64 -2.67
N VAL A 69 2.91 4.27 -1.76
CA VAL A 69 2.50 5.15 -0.65
C VAL A 69 3.64 5.35 0.35
N SER A 70 4.43 4.31 0.63
CA SER A 70 5.58 4.40 1.52
C SER A 70 6.76 5.17 0.91
N GLY A 71 6.75 5.36 -0.41
CA GLY A 71 7.86 5.98 -1.12
C GLY A 71 9.01 5.05 -1.45
N GLU A 72 8.88 3.75 -1.15
CA GLU A 72 9.88 2.74 -1.51
C GLU A 72 10.09 2.68 -3.02
N LYS A 73 9.01 2.86 -3.78
CA LYS A 73 9.04 3.05 -5.23
C LYS A 73 8.40 4.39 -5.56
N LYS A 74 9.01 5.14 -6.46
CA LYS A 74 8.52 6.46 -6.85
C LYS A 74 7.58 6.34 -8.05
N MET A 75 6.44 7.03 -7.97
CA MET A 75 5.39 6.96 -8.99
C MET A 75 5.86 7.42 -10.37
N ASP A 76 6.71 8.41 -10.41
CA ASP A 76 7.23 9.00 -11.67
C ASP A 76 8.44 8.26 -12.23
N GLU A 77 9.07 7.38 -11.45
CA GLU A 77 10.27 6.64 -11.84
C GLU A 77 10.02 5.15 -12.02
N THR A 78 8.84 4.65 -11.66
CA THR A 78 8.53 3.23 -11.65
C THR A 78 7.35 2.94 -12.57
N ASN A 79 7.52 2.03 -13.51
CA ASN A 79 6.39 1.60 -14.34
C ASN A 79 5.61 0.47 -13.66
N ILE A 80 4.41 0.19 -14.16
CA ILE A 80 3.52 -0.78 -13.55
C ILE A 80 4.11 -2.21 -13.58
N SER A 81 4.86 -2.54 -14.63
CA SER A 81 5.50 -3.86 -14.75
C SER A 81 6.52 -4.10 -13.65
N GLU A 82 7.29 -3.07 -13.29
CA GLU A 82 8.25 -3.14 -12.19
C GLU A 82 7.56 -3.36 -10.86
N LEU A 83 6.39 -2.76 -10.66
CA LEU A 83 5.60 -2.96 -9.44
C LEU A 83 5.10 -4.41 -9.35
N TYR A 84 4.59 -4.96 -10.45
CA TYR A 84 4.15 -6.36 -10.47
C TYR A 84 5.30 -7.31 -10.21
N ALA A 85 6.46 -7.06 -10.81
CA ALA A 85 7.65 -7.88 -10.59
C ALA A 85 8.10 -7.84 -9.14
N ALA A 86 8.12 -6.66 -8.52
CA ALA A 86 8.50 -6.51 -7.12
C ALA A 86 7.55 -7.26 -6.19
N VAL A 87 6.24 -7.12 -6.38
CA VAL A 87 5.24 -7.83 -5.57
C VAL A 87 5.29 -9.33 -5.84
N GLY A 88 5.52 -9.72 -7.08
CA GLY A 88 5.69 -11.14 -7.45
C GLY A 88 6.86 -11.79 -6.73
N GLU A 89 7.98 -11.06 -6.61
CA GLU A 89 9.13 -11.54 -5.86
C GLU A 89 8.81 -11.68 -4.36
N MET A 90 8.14 -10.69 -3.78
CA MET A 90 7.72 -10.72 -2.37
C MET A 90 6.76 -11.88 -2.08
N CYS A 91 5.85 -12.16 -2.99
CA CYS A 91 4.76 -13.14 -2.81
C CYS A 91 5.05 -14.48 -3.47
N ASN A 92 6.22 -14.66 -4.03
CA ASN A 92 6.64 -15.87 -4.74
C ASN A 92 5.64 -16.25 -5.85
N ASN A 93 5.32 -15.28 -6.70
CA ASN A 93 4.39 -15.45 -7.80
C ASN A 93 4.88 -14.68 -9.02
N SER A 94 4.40 -15.00 -10.22
CA SER A 94 4.79 -14.32 -11.43
C SER A 94 4.11 -12.95 -11.54
N ASP A 95 4.77 -12.02 -12.22
CA ASP A 95 4.23 -10.70 -12.51
C ASP A 95 2.89 -10.79 -13.28
N THR A 96 2.80 -11.74 -14.20
CA THR A 96 1.57 -12.00 -14.97
C THR A 96 0.42 -12.42 -14.06
N ASN A 97 0.68 -13.29 -13.09
CA ASN A 97 -0.34 -13.73 -12.13
C ASN A 97 -0.74 -12.59 -11.19
N ILE A 98 0.21 -11.75 -10.76
CA ILE A 98 -0.08 -10.58 -9.94
C ILE A 98 -1.02 -9.62 -10.70
N GLU A 99 -0.68 -9.30 -11.95
CA GLU A 99 -1.51 -8.43 -12.79
C GLU A 99 -2.92 -8.96 -12.94
N LYS A 100 -3.04 -10.23 -13.28
CA LYS A 100 -4.34 -10.88 -13.48
C LYS A 100 -5.17 -10.89 -12.21
N ALA A 101 -4.57 -11.23 -11.08
CA ALA A 101 -5.27 -11.28 -9.80
C ALA A 101 -5.79 -9.90 -9.39
N ILE A 102 -5.00 -8.86 -9.59
CA ILE A 102 -5.40 -7.49 -9.31
C ILE A 102 -6.57 -7.09 -10.20
N ARG A 103 -6.50 -7.40 -11.50
CA ARG A 103 -7.58 -7.11 -12.44
C ARG A 103 -8.88 -7.77 -12.01
N VAL A 104 -8.83 -9.04 -11.62
CA VAL A 104 -10.00 -9.78 -11.15
C VAL A 104 -10.59 -9.13 -9.89
N ALA A 105 -9.74 -8.70 -8.96
CA ALA A 105 -10.19 -8.04 -7.74
C ALA A 105 -10.90 -6.71 -8.05
N ILE A 106 -10.35 -5.91 -8.94
CA ILE A 106 -10.98 -4.65 -9.36
C ILE A 106 -12.31 -4.92 -10.07
N GLU A 107 -12.34 -5.86 -11.00
CA GLU A 107 -13.57 -6.24 -11.69
C GLU A 107 -14.66 -6.68 -10.73
N GLY A 108 -14.32 -7.53 -9.78
CA GLY A 108 -15.27 -8.01 -8.78
C GLY A 108 -15.83 -6.89 -7.93
N THR A 109 -14.98 -5.98 -7.49
CA THR A 109 -15.36 -4.85 -6.66
C THR A 109 -16.28 -3.89 -7.44
N TRP A 110 -15.94 -3.57 -8.70
CA TRP A 110 -16.77 -2.71 -9.54
C TRP A 110 -18.12 -3.31 -9.84
N ARG A 111 -18.21 -4.64 -9.93
CA ARG A 111 -19.47 -5.34 -10.17
C ARG A 111 -20.38 -5.38 -8.95
N THR A 112 -19.82 -5.51 -7.75
CA THR A 112 -20.59 -5.80 -6.54
C THR A 112 -20.81 -4.59 -5.62
N SER A 113 -19.97 -3.57 -5.68
CA SER A 113 -20.10 -2.39 -4.82
C SER A 113 -21.12 -1.41 -5.38
N LYS A 114 -21.76 -0.65 -4.47
CA LYS A 114 -22.69 0.41 -4.88
C LYS A 114 -21.93 1.54 -5.56
N LEU A 115 -22.54 2.14 -6.58
CA LEU A 115 -21.93 3.26 -7.30
C LEU A 115 -21.57 4.41 -6.35
N SER A 116 -22.44 4.73 -5.39
CA SER A 116 -22.19 5.79 -4.40
C SER A 116 -20.93 5.53 -3.57
N VAL A 117 -20.68 4.27 -3.21
CA VAL A 117 -19.48 3.87 -2.47
C VAL A 117 -18.24 4.01 -3.36
N LEU A 118 -18.32 3.50 -4.59
CA LEU A 118 -17.21 3.62 -5.53
C LEU A 118 -16.84 5.08 -5.79
N GLN A 119 -17.84 5.94 -5.99
CA GLN A 119 -17.61 7.37 -6.24
C GLN A 119 -17.00 8.08 -5.03
N LYS A 120 -17.35 7.66 -3.83
CA LYS A 120 -16.78 8.24 -2.60
C LYS A 120 -15.28 7.96 -2.47
N TYR A 121 -14.87 6.72 -2.73
CA TYR A 121 -13.48 6.29 -2.52
C TYR A 121 -12.63 6.36 -3.79
N TYR A 122 -13.28 6.40 -4.97
CA TYR A 122 -12.61 6.55 -6.26
C TYR A 122 -13.32 7.66 -7.05
N PRO A 123 -13.05 8.94 -6.75
CA PRO A 123 -13.79 10.08 -7.32
C PRO A 123 -13.51 10.34 -8.80
N TYR A 124 -12.79 9.46 -9.46
CA TYR A 124 -12.47 9.55 -10.90
C TYR A 124 -13.52 8.90 -11.78
N ILE A 125 -14.67 8.47 -11.21
CA ILE A 125 -15.82 7.97 -11.97
C ILE A 125 -16.72 9.17 -12.29
N TYR A 126 -16.81 9.49 -13.57
CA TYR A 126 -17.53 10.70 -14.01
C TYR A 126 -18.92 10.43 -14.58
N ASP A 127 -19.29 9.17 -14.87
CA ASP A 127 -20.56 8.81 -15.44
C ASP A 127 -21.21 7.64 -14.71
N GLU A 128 -22.46 7.33 -15.12
CA GLU A 128 -23.24 6.26 -14.50
C GLU A 128 -22.85 4.87 -14.99
N ASP A 129 -22.01 4.77 -16.01
CA ASP A 129 -21.67 3.49 -16.65
C ASP A 129 -20.69 2.66 -15.82
N ARG A 130 -20.28 3.12 -14.65
CA ARG A 130 -19.32 2.41 -13.78
C ARG A 130 -18.11 1.92 -14.55
N GLY A 131 -17.56 2.76 -15.42
CA GLY A 131 -16.38 2.41 -16.17
C GLY A 131 -15.28 1.91 -15.23
N LYS A 132 -14.99 0.62 -15.33
CA LYS A 132 -13.95 0.00 -14.52
C LYS A 132 -12.60 0.57 -14.95
N PRO A 133 -11.78 1.06 -13.99
CA PRO A 133 -10.46 1.54 -14.34
C PRO A 133 -9.55 0.38 -14.74
N THR A 134 -8.50 0.69 -15.51
CA THR A 134 -7.40 -0.25 -15.69
C THR A 134 -6.66 -0.40 -14.36
N ASN A 135 -5.91 -1.48 -14.21
CA ASN A 135 -5.06 -1.65 -13.03
C ASN A 135 -4.16 -0.44 -12.83
N ARG A 136 -3.54 0.02 -13.90
CA ARG A 136 -2.64 1.17 -13.87
C ARG A 136 -3.31 2.42 -13.32
N ASP A 137 -4.46 2.77 -13.89
CA ASP A 137 -5.18 3.97 -13.48
C ASP A 137 -5.63 3.87 -12.03
N PHE A 138 -6.15 2.71 -11.63
CA PHE A 138 -6.56 2.48 -10.26
C PHE A 138 -5.39 2.65 -9.29
N ILE A 139 -4.30 1.97 -9.56
CA ILE A 139 -3.12 1.95 -8.68
C ILE A 139 -2.56 3.37 -8.52
N TYR A 140 -2.34 4.08 -9.61
CA TYR A 140 -1.74 5.41 -9.54
C TYR A 140 -2.69 6.44 -8.93
N ASN A 141 -3.96 6.41 -9.28
CA ASN A 141 -4.96 7.34 -8.73
C ASN A 141 -5.14 7.13 -7.22
N ILE A 142 -5.25 5.88 -6.78
CA ILE A 142 -5.41 5.58 -5.36
C ILE A 142 -4.12 5.90 -4.59
N SER A 143 -2.96 5.58 -5.14
CA SER A 143 -1.69 5.92 -4.50
C SER A 143 -1.55 7.42 -4.30
N TYR A 144 -1.89 8.20 -5.33
CA TYR A 144 -1.87 9.65 -5.25
C TYR A 144 -2.81 10.16 -4.16
N LYS A 145 -4.03 9.65 -4.14
CA LYS A 145 -5.04 10.03 -3.15
C LYS A 145 -4.60 9.71 -1.72
N LEU A 146 -4.08 8.52 -1.49
CA LEU A 146 -3.63 8.10 -0.16
C LEU A 146 -2.42 8.90 0.32
N ARG A 147 -1.52 9.27 -0.58
CA ARG A 147 -0.36 10.10 -0.22
C ARG A 147 -0.74 11.54 0.11
N SER A 148 -1.84 12.03 -0.44
CA SER A 148 -2.32 13.40 -0.20
C SER A 148 -3.08 13.54 1.12
N GLU A 149 -3.46 12.46 1.73
CA GLU A 149 -4.12 12.43 3.03
C GLU A 149 -3.06 12.22 4.15
#